data_d8cc34f3259c8c1f8d457b7368fef48a
#
_entry.id   d8cc34f3259c8c1f8d457b7368fef48a
#
_cell.length_a   1.000
_cell.length_b   1.000
_cell.length_c   1.000
_cell.angle_alpha   90.00
_cell.angle_beta   90.00
_cell.angle_gamma   90.00
#
_symmetry.space_group_name_H-M   'P 1'
#
loop_
_entity.id
_entity.type
_entity.pdbx_description
1 polymer ?
#
loop_
_entity_poly.entity_id
_entity_poly.type
_entity_poly.pdbx_seq_one_letter_code
_entity_poly.pdbx_strand_id
1 'polypeptide(L)'
;MRKSIKLLVACMLCSPVAIVAQEQDSLFARKSKVAIEYGRGISFNLKESTTATAVASEEELSHKKSINNSNMLYGLIPGLQVLQNSDNAWNDAATLRVRGYGTSSSTTPLVLVDGFERSLDQISADEIESVTVLKDAASTALYGMKGANGVILVKTKRGRMGKPEINFSYQFNMATPQRLPEFVDGYTYAKALNEGLTNDGLSARYSAKELEAFRTQSNPDVYPNVDWWDEALRDHSYGNNVTFSARGGGEFVRYFTQLNYLNDNGILEPTSDNDGYSTQFKYSKLNIRTNLDITVSPTTTVQLNLFGNFSEHNRPGETTSNIFSALYQVPSGAFPVKTSRNVWGGTTVYSNNPIASISGRGYARSQTRNMYADMKLNQDLSALVKGLSVGFQVGLDNSASYWDNNTMNFGYEQATMNWETGETTYNTLRNEGTLSFSKSVGSSVNHFNFGAYANYAKDWNKHSLVATLQYNMDKTNAKGQNNSKAFMDVVAQAHYVYDHRYVLDASLSGSAASILEPGHRWGIFPSVGAAWIMSEEAALKSDWLNLLKLRASYGISGRADYGTDLYLDVYGT
;
A
#
# COMPACT_ATOMS: atom_id res chain seq x y z
N MET A 1 -48.74 -27.08 -18.90
CA MET A 1 -47.28 -27.12 -19.04
C MET A 1 -46.56 -25.75 -18.88
N ARG A 2 -47.02 -24.64 -19.46
CA ARG A 2 -46.30 -23.31 -19.37
C ARG A 2 -46.29 -22.66 -17.96
N LYS A 3 -47.27 -22.93 -17.08
CA LYS A 3 -47.31 -22.36 -15.74
C LYS A 3 -46.38 -23.08 -14.75
N SER A 4 -46.17 -24.38 -14.92
CA SER A 4 -45.28 -25.18 -14.07
C SER A 4 -43.81 -24.89 -14.34
N ILE A 5 -43.43 -24.56 -15.59
CA ILE A 5 -42.06 -24.19 -15.93
C ILE A 5 -41.67 -22.82 -15.37
N LYS A 6 -42.62 -21.86 -15.34
CA LYS A 6 -42.36 -20.54 -14.72
C LYS A 6 -42.17 -20.63 -13.20
N LEU A 7 -42.86 -21.52 -12.54
CA LEU A 7 -42.69 -21.74 -11.09
C LEU A 7 -41.37 -22.45 -10.78
N LEU A 8 -40.94 -23.40 -11.62
CA LEU A 8 -39.67 -24.11 -11.47
C LEU A 8 -38.45 -23.19 -11.71
N VAL A 9 -38.54 -22.30 -12.71
CA VAL A 9 -37.51 -21.30 -12.98
C VAL A 9 -37.45 -20.23 -11.88
N ALA A 10 -38.60 -19.84 -11.32
CA ALA A 10 -38.61 -18.91 -10.18
C ALA A 10 -38.03 -19.56 -8.91
N CYS A 11 -38.30 -20.87 -8.65
CA CYS A 11 -37.67 -21.59 -7.52
C CYS A 11 -36.18 -21.85 -7.73
N MET A 12 -35.71 -22.09 -8.96
CA MET A 12 -34.27 -22.25 -9.25
C MET A 12 -33.48 -20.92 -9.20
N LEU A 13 -34.13 -19.81 -9.44
CA LEU A 13 -33.49 -18.47 -9.28
C LEU A 13 -33.51 -17.96 -7.83
N CYS A 14 -34.45 -18.44 -7.02
CA CYS A 14 -34.53 -18.04 -5.61
C CYS A 14 -33.61 -18.86 -4.67
N SER A 15 -33.27 -20.11 -5.01
CA SER A 15 -32.47 -20.95 -4.13
C SER A 15 -31.00 -20.49 -3.96
N PRO A 16 -30.25 -20.10 -5.01
CA PRO A 16 -28.90 -19.59 -4.81
C PRO A 16 -28.88 -18.17 -4.22
N VAL A 17 -29.93 -17.35 -4.48
CA VAL A 17 -30.05 -16.01 -3.88
C VAL A 17 -30.33 -16.10 -2.38
N ALA A 18 -31.13 -17.08 -1.92
CA ALA A 18 -31.39 -17.26 -0.51
C ALA A 18 -30.14 -17.73 0.28
N ILE A 19 -29.32 -18.62 -0.29
CA ILE A 19 -28.07 -19.07 0.35
C ILE A 19 -27.04 -17.94 0.43
N VAL A 20 -26.88 -17.15 -0.64
CA VAL A 20 -25.99 -15.98 -0.65
C VAL A 20 -26.52 -14.88 0.28
N ALA A 21 -27.82 -14.67 0.35
CA ALA A 21 -28.44 -13.72 1.28
C ALA A 21 -28.23 -14.13 2.74
N GLN A 22 -28.33 -15.41 3.07
CA GLN A 22 -28.15 -15.91 4.44
C GLN A 22 -26.70 -15.79 4.90
N GLU A 23 -25.72 -15.99 4.02
CA GLU A 23 -24.30 -15.80 4.32
C GLU A 23 -23.94 -14.30 4.41
N GLN A 24 -24.47 -13.45 3.53
CA GLN A 24 -24.37 -12.00 3.63
C GLN A 24 -25.08 -11.43 4.86
N ASP A 25 -26.22 -11.96 5.24
CA ASP A 25 -26.96 -11.56 6.43
C ASP A 25 -26.18 -11.85 7.71
N SER A 26 -25.52 -13.01 7.81
CA SER A 26 -24.66 -13.34 8.96
C SER A 26 -23.44 -12.41 9.06
N LEU A 27 -22.80 -12.09 7.95
CA LEU A 27 -21.67 -11.19 7.85
C LEU A 27 -22.09 -9.73 8.15
N PHE A 28 -23.24 -9.30 7.62
CA PHE A 28 -23.78 -7.97 7.87
C PHE A 28 -24.22 -7.80 9.33
N ALA A 29 -24.87 -8.80 9.91
CA ALA A 29 -25.26 -8.79 11.33
C ALA A 29 -24.05 -8.73 12.26
N ARG A 30 -22.94 -9.39 11.92
CA ARG A 30 -21.65 -9.26 12.62
C ARG A 30 -21.06 -7.85 12.43
N LYS A 31 -21.03 -7.33 11.20
CA LYS A 31 -20.51 -5.99 10.90
C LYS A 31 -21.33 -4.87 11.54
N SER A 32 -22.64 -5.00 11.67
CA SER A 32 -23.49 -3.98 12.28
C SER A 32 -23.20 -3.72 13.75
N LYS A 33 -22.58 -4.70 14.44
CA LYS A 33 -22.13 -4.57 15.84
C LYS A 33 -20.72 -4.01 15.97
N VAL A 34 -20.00 -3.78 14.87
CA VAL A 34 -18.65 -3.23 14.89
C VAL A 34 -18.74 -1.74 15.24
N ALA A 35 -18.03 -1.36 16.28
CA ALA A 35 -17.81 0.06 16.59
C ALA A 35 -16.76 0.62 15.66
N ILE A 36 -17.08 1.72 14.98
CA ILE A 36 -16.12 2.48 14.18
C ILE A 36 -15.39 3.43 15.11
N GLU A 37 -14.11 3.22 15.27
CA GLU A 37 -13.25 4.10 16.05
C GLU A 37 -12.66 5.17 15.12
N TYR A 38 -13.21 6.37 15.15
CA TYR A 38 -12.70 7.52 14.38
C TYR A 38 -11.38 8.08 14.91
N GLY A 39 -10.86 7.46 15.95
CA GLY A 39 -9.71 7.96 16.72
C GLY A 39 -10.11 9.05 17.73
N ARG A 40 -9.18 9.42 18.59
CA ARG A 40 -9.32 10.57 19.50
C ARG A 40 -10.59 10.51 20.38
N GLY A 41 -10.96 9.31 20.81
CA GLY A 41 -12.11 9.09 21.70
C GLY A 41 -13.49 9.05 21.03
N ILE A 42 -13.57 9.19 19.69
CA ILE A 42 -14.85 9.11 18.96
C ILE A 42 -15.06 7.67 18.47
N SER A 43 -16.16 7.05 18.88
CA SER A 43 -16.54 5.71 18.46
C SER A 43 -18.08 5.58 18.38
N PHE A 44 -18.58 5.02 17.29
CA PHE A 44 -20.03 4.77 17.08
C PHE A 44 -20.26 3.41 16.47
N ASN A 45 -21.44 2.85 16.73
CA ASN A 45 -21.91 1.66 16.03
C ASN A 45 -22.15 1.92 14.55
N LEU A 46 -21.71 1.02 13.68
CA LEU A 46 -21.97 1.11 12.23
C LEU A 46 -23.47 1.18 11.93
N LYS A 47 -24.31 0.47 12.71
CA LYS A 47 -25.77 0.49 12.58
C LYS A 47 -26.34 1.91 12.78
N GLU A 48 -25.81 2.64 13.75
CA GLU A 48 -26.27 3.99 14.13
C GLU A 48 -25.50 5.12 13.43
N SER A 49 -24.57 4.79 12.53
CA SER A 49 -23.84 5.81 11.75
C SER A 49 -24.72 6.45 10.69
N THR A 50 -24.71 7.78 10.60
CA THR A 50 -25.38 8.58 9.54
C THR A 50 -24.54 8.68 8.28
N THR A 51 -23.24 8.31 8.34
CA THR A 51 -22.24 8.55 7.30
C THR A 51 -22.00 7.33 6.41
N ALA A 52 -21.37 7.54 5.24
CA ALA A 52 -21.05 6.49 4.29
C ALA A 52 -19.71 5.81 4.64
N THR A 53 -19.77 4.74 5.39
CA THR A 53 -18.61 3.96 5.82
C THR A 53 -18.67 2.53 5.30
N ALA A 54 -17.52 1.88 5.17
CA ALA A 54 -17.42 0.47 4.87
C ALA A 54 -16.25 -0.13 5.66
N VAL A 55 -16.43 -1.37 6.14
CA VAL A 55 -15.48 -2.05 7.02
C VAL A 55 -15.10 -3.39 6.40
N ALA A 56 -13.80 -3.68 6.38
CA ALA A 56 -13.26 -5.03 6.18
C ALA A 56 -12.81 -5.58 7.55
N SER A 57 -13.30 -6.75 7.90
CA SER A 57 -12.98 -7.43 9.16
C SER A 57 -11.70 -8.25 9.07
N GLU A 58 -11.15 -8.66 10.22
CA GLU A 58 -10.00 -9.59 10.31
C GLU A 58 -10.22 -10.84 9.44
N GLU A 59 -11.42 -11.43 9.48
CA GLU A 59 -11.77 -12.64 8.72
C GLU A 59 -11.62 -12.41 7.21
N GLU A 60 -12.16 -11.29 6.67
CA GLU A 60 -12.06 -10.96 5.25
C GLU A 60 -10.63 -10.65 4.82
N LEU A 61 -9.85 -9.99 5.67
CA LEU A 61 -8.45 -9.65 5.42
C LEU A 61 -7.53 -10.87 5.46
N SER A 62 -7.85 -11.87 6.29
CA SER A 62 -7.03 -13.07 6.47
C SER A 62 -6.91 -13.93 5.21
N HIS A 63 -7.89 -13.87 4.31
CA HIS A 63 -7.90 -14.60 3.04
C HIS A 63 -7.04 -13.98 1.94
N LYS A 64 -6.57 -12.74 2.12
CA LYS A 64 -5.78 -12.01 1.13
C LYS A 64 -4.51 -11.47 1.76
N LYS A 65 -3.41 -12.19 1.56
CA LYS A 65 -2.10 -11.75 2.03
C LYS A 65 -1.26 -11.24 0.88
N SER A 66 -0.55 -10.15 1.10
CA SER A 66 0.39 -9.54 0.16
C SER A 66 1.60 -9.01 0.91
N ILE A 67 2.72 -8.81 0.24
CA ILE A 67 3.91 -8.13 0.78
C ILE A 67 3.53 -6.70 1.21
N ASN A 68 2.77 -6.00 0.35
CA ASN A 68 2.20 -4.68 0.62
C ASN A 68 0.70 -4.80 0.92
N ASN A 69 0.29 -4.38 2.10
CA ASN A 69 -1.08 -4.55 2.60
C ASN A 69 -2.12 -3.75 1.81
N SER A 70 -1.72 -2.68 1.12
CA SER A 70 -2.61 -1.94 0.24
C SER A 70 -3.21 -2.84 -0.86
N ASN A 71 -2.45 -3.82 -1.38
CA ASN A 71 -2.93 -4.76 -2.38
C ASN A 71 -4.00 -5.73 -1.83
N MET A 72 -3.92 -6.10 -0.55
CA MET A 72 -4.91 -7.02 0.04
C MET A 72 -6.33 -6.43 0.10
N LEU A 73 -6.46 -5.10 0.02
CA LEU A 73 -7.75 -4.41 0.05
C LEU A 73 -8.52 -4.51 -1.28
N TYR A 74 -7.90 -5.04 -2.34
CA TYR A 74 -8.53 -5.16 -3.66
C TYR A 74 -9.85 -5.96 -3.60
N GLY A 75 -10.95 -5.29 -4.00
CA GLY A 75 -12.28 -5.88 -4.05
C GLY A 75 -12.94 -6.17 -2.69
N LEU A 76 -12.34 -5.78 -1.53
CA LEU A 76 -12.90 -6.03 -0.21
C LEU A 76 -13.82 -4.92 0.29
N ILE A 77 -13.52 -3.68 -0.03
CA ILE A 77 -14.20 -2.52 0.57
C ILE A 77 -14.95 -1.74 -0.52
N PRO A 78 -16.29 -1.74 -0.51
CA PRO A 78 -17.08 -1.01 -1.50
C PRO A 78 -16.74 0.50 -1.51
N GLY A 79 -16.40 1.02 -2.70
CA GLY A 79 -16.03 2.42 -2.90
C GLY A 79 -14.56 2.75 -2.64
N LEU A 80 -13.74 1.77 -2.30
CA LEU A 80 -12.29 1.87 -2.32
C LEU A 80 -11.76 1.31 -3.65
N GLN A 81 -11.09 2.12 -4.41
CA GLN A 81 -10.35 1.73 -5.60
C GLN A 81 -8.91 1.41 -5.22
N VAL A 82 -8.45 0.24 -5.61
CA VAL A 82 -7.09 -0.26 -5.37
C VAL A 82 -6.45 -0.49 -6.72
N LEU A 83 -5.39 0.24 -7.02
CA LEU A 83 -4.67 0.17 -8.31
C LEU A 83 -3.23 -0.20 -8.04
N GLN A 84 -2.82 -1.36 -8.45
CA GLN A 84 -1.43 -1.77 -8.48
C GLN A 84 -0.76 -1.15 -9.70
N ASN A 85 0.30 -0.37 -9.48
CA ASN A 85 0.96 0.41 -10.53
C ASN A 85 2.30 -0.18 -10.97
N SER A 86 2.81 -1.16 -10.25
CA SER A 86 4.13 -1.75 -10.48
C SER A 86 4.09 -3.23 -10.15
N ASP A 87 4.90 -4.00 -10.86
CA ASP A 87 5.07 -5.45 -10.66
C ASP A 87 6.33 -5.79 -9.87
N ASN A 88 7.07 -4.77 -9.39
CA ASN A 88 8.24 -4.97 -8.55
C ASN A 88 7.86 -5.54 -7.20
N ALA A 89 8.36 -6.70 -6.85
CA ALA A 89 7.95 -7.52 -5.71
C ALA A 89 7.93 -6.81 -4.34
N TRP A 90 8.70 -5.73 -4.16
CA TRP A 90 8.72 -4.92 -2.92
C TRP A 90 8.17 -3.52 -3.08
N ASN A 91 7.91 -3.06 -4.31
CA ASN A 91 7.45 -1.71 -4.63
C ASN A 91 6.12 -1.75 -5.42
N ASP A 92 5.33 -2.79 -5.18
CA ASP A 92 4.03 -3.02 -5.80
C ASP A 92 2.86 -2.45 -4.97
N ALA A 93 3.15 -1.60 -3.98
CA ALA A 93 2.13 -0.96 -3.16
C ALA A 93 1.06 -0.27 -4.01
N ALA A 94 -0.20 -0.59 -3.76
CA ALA A 94 -1.30 -0.06 -4.53
C ALA A 94 -1.55 1.42 -4.26
N THR A 95 -1.91 2.15 -5.30
CA THR A 95 -2.53 3.46 -5.15
C THR A 95 -3.97 3.29 -4.70
N LEU A 96 -4.29 3.83 -3.53
CA LEU A 96 -5.63 3.81 -2.95
C LEU A 96 -6.39 5.09 -3.30
N ARG A 97 -7.65 4.96 -3.71
CA ARG A 97 -8.55 6.09 -3.95
C ARG A 97 -9.94 5.79 -3.41
N VAL A 98 -10.54 6.76 -2.73
CA VAL A 98 -11.91 6.65 -2.24
C VAL A 98 -12.85 7.31 -3.24
N ARG A 99 -13.78 6.52 -3.83
CA ARG A 99 -14.74 6.99 -4.86
C ARG A 99 -14.10 7.54 -6.14
N GLY A 100 -12.85 7.11 -6.47
CA GLY A 100 -12.18 7.48 -7.71
C GLY A 100 -11.49 8.85 -7.68
N TYR A 101 -11.48 9.53 -8.82
CA TYR A 101 -10.84 10.83 -8.99
C TYR A 101 -11.80 11.96 -8.62
N GLY A 102 -11.58 12.60 -7.46
CA GLY A 102 -12.31 13.80 -7.02
C GLY A 102 -11.59 15.12 -7.36
N THR A 103 -10.34 15.05 -7.83
CA THR A 103 -9.49 16.22 -8.11
C THR A 103 -8.44 15.87 -9.17
N SER A 104 -7.93 16.87 -9.88
CA SER A 104 -6.82 16.75 -10.83
C SER A 104 -5.44 16.67 -10.14
N SER A 105 -5.35 16.96 -8.85
CA SER A 105 -4.12 16.84 -8.08
C SER A 105 -4.08 15.50 -7.32
N SER A 106 -3.33 15.37 -6.19
CA SER A 106 -3.27 14.10 -5.46
C SER A 106 -4.66 13.64 -4.97
N THR A 107 -4.97 12.37 -5.13
CA THR A 107 -6.21 11.71 -4.68
C THR A 107 -5.95 10.71 -3.54
N THR A 108 -4.77 10.78 -2.92
CA THR A 108 -4.37 9.86 -1.83
C THR A 108 -5.22 10.11 -0.59
N PRO A 109 -5.91 9.10 -0.05
CA PRO A 109 -6.65 9.21 1.19
C PRO A 109 -5.72 9.31 2.40
N LEU A 110 -6.21 9.89 3.49
CA LEU A 110 -5.53 9.85 4.77
C LEU A 110 -5.60 8.44 5.36
N VAL A 111 -4.47 7.85 5.72
CA VAL A 111 -4.40 6.54 6.39
C VAL A 111 -4.02 6.74 7.85
N LEU A 112 -4.85 6.23 8.75
CA LEU A 112 -4.62 6.30 10.19
C LEU A 112 -4.53 4.88 10.77
N VAL A 113 -3.38 4.54 11.36
CA VAL A 113 -3.19 3.29 12.12
C VAL A 113 -3.33 3.63 13.60
N ASP A 114 -4.35 3.06 14.24
CA ASP A 114 -4.70 3.34 15.64
C ASP A 114 -4.86 4.84 15.96
N GLY A 115 -5.27 5.64 14.95
CA GLY A 115 -5.50 7.09 15.08
C GLY A 115 -4.29 7.97 14.76
N PHE A 116 -3.16 7.41 14.34
CA PHE A 116 -1.95 8.11 13.92
C PHE A 116 -1.69 7.94 12.42
N GLU A 117 -1.26 8.99 11.74
CA GLU A 117 -0.97 8.96 10.30
C GLU A 117 0.26 8.11 10.01
N ARG A 118 0.06 6.93 9.43
CA ARG A 118 1.08 5.93 9.14
C ARG A 118 0.73 5.14 7.89
N SER A 119 1.73 4.59 7.20
CA SER A 119 1.50 3.74 6.04
C SER A 119 0.95 2.36 6.43
N LEU A 120 -0.07 1.90 5.71
CA LEU A 120 -0.62 0.56 5.83
C LEU A 120 0.39 -0.53 5.43
N ASP A 121 1.30 -0.24 4.48
CA ASP A 121 2.24 -1.22 3.94
C ASP A 121 3.44 -1.52 4.85
N GLN A 122 3.63 -0.69 5.89
CA GLN A 122 4.72 -0.91 6.85
C GLN A 122 4.37 -1.96 7.91
N ILE A 123 3.09 -2.08 8.28
CA ILE A 123 2.62 -3.03 9.28
C ILE A 123 2.48 -4.45 8.70
N SER A 124 2.30 -5.46 9.54
CA SER A 124 1.99 -6.83 9.11
C SER A 124 0.49 -7.01 8.90
N ALA A 125 0.07 -7.78 7.89
CA ALA A 125 -1.34 -8.12 7.68
C ALA A 125 -1.95 -8.83 8.89
N ASP A 126 -1.18 -9.68 9.55
CA ASP A 126 -1.62 -10.49 10.69
C ASP A 126 -1.86 -9.68 11.98
N GLU A 127 -1.41 -8.40 12.04
CA GLU A 127 -1.68 -7.52 13.19
C GLU A 127 -2.93 -6.64 13.02
N ILE A 128 -3.57 -6.67 11.84
CA ILE A 128 -4.75 -5.85 11.54
C ILE A 128 -6.00 -6.56 12.07
N GLU A 129 -6.81 -5.83 12.86
CA GLU A 129 -8.14 -6.28 13.33
C GLU A 129 -9.23 -5.87 12.34
N SER A 130 -9.17 -4.64 11.80
CA SER A 130 -10.13 -4.15 10.82
C SER A 130 -9.59 -2.96 10.02
N VAL A 131 -10.15 -2.77 8.83
CA VAL A 131 -9.93 -1.58 8.00
C VAL A 131 -11.27 -0.94 7.71
N THR A 132 -11.44 0.32 8.08
CA THR A 132 -12.66 1.11 7.86
C THR A 132 -12.38 2.24 6.89
N VAL A 133 -13.22 2.43 5.87
CA VAL A 133 -13.10 3.53 4.91
C VAL A 133 -14.24 4.51 5.09
N LEU A 134 -13.90 5.77 5.36
CA LEU A 134 -14.80 6.91 5.44
C LEU A 134 -14.88 7.58 4.07
N LYS A 135 -16.09 7.67 3.50
CA LYS A 135 -16.28 7.95 2.07
C LYS A 135 -17.01 9.25 1.76
N ASP A 136 -17.58 9.92 2.75
CA ASP A 136 -18.33 11.17 2.57
C ASP A 136 -17.78 12.31 3.41
N ALA A 137 -18.06 13.53 2.99
CA ALA A 137 -17.59 14.73 3.68
C ALA A 137 -18.06 14.81 5.14
N ALA A 138 -19.23 14.24 5.46
CA ALA A 138 -19.76 14.25 6.82
C ALA A 138 -18.88 13.43 7.78
N SER A 139 -18.35 12.27 7.34
CA SER A 139 -17.43 11.48 8.14
C SER A 139 -16.01 12.02 8.14
N THR A 140 -15.57 12.66 7.04
CA THR A 140 -14.20 13.13 6.89
C THR A 140 -13.97 14.56 7.36
N ALA A 141 -15.04 15.35 7.60
CA ALA A 141 -14.96 16.68 8.19
C ALA A 141 -14.23 16.70 9.54
N LEU A 142 -14.27 15.60 10.30
CA LEU A 142 -13.54 15.42 11.56
C LEU A 142 -12.02 15.52 11.41
N TYR A 143 -11.50 15.37 10.20
CA TYR A 143 -10.05 15.41 9.88
C TYR A 143 -9.66 16.72 9.17
N GLY A 144 -10.57 17.69 9.11
CA GLY A 144 -10.31 19.04 8.63
C GLY A 144 -9.68 19.08 7.25
N MET A 145 -8.52 19.73 7.16
CA MET A 145 -7.75 19.89 5.91
C MET A 145 -7.02 18.62 5.42
N LYS A 146 -7.19 17.48 6.07
CA LYS A 146 -6.62 16.19 5.62
C LYS A 146 -7.70 15.23 5.10
N GLY A 147 -9.00 15.57 5.24
CA GLY A 147 -10.12 14.65 5.04
C GLY A 147 -10.69 14.56 3.63
N ALA A 148 -10.39 15.48 2.72
CA ALA A 148 -11.14 15.62 1.45
C ALA A 148 -11.07 14.41 0.51
N ASN A 149 -9.97 13.65 0.52
CA ASN A 149 -9.78 12.48 -0.33
C ASN A 149 -10.31 11.17 0.29
N GLY A 150 -11.03 11.25 1.41
CA GLY A 150 -11.44 10.09 2.20
C GLY A 150 -10.40 9.72 3.26
N VAL A 151 -10.82 8.89 4.22
CA VAL A 151 -9.97 8.44 5.33
C VAL A 151 -10.06 6.93 5.46
N ILE A 152 -8.92 6.28 5.64
CA ILE A 152 -8.78 4.85 5.88
C ILE A 152 -8.31 4.67 7.32
N LEU A 153 -9.16 4.08 8.15
CA LEU A 153 -8.89 3.78 9.55
C LEU A 153 -8.46 2.33 9.67
N VAL A 154 -7.27 2.09 10.17
CA VAL A 154 -6.73 0.76 10.42
C VAL A 154 -6.66 0.55 11.93
N LYS A 155 -7.34 -0.47 12.41
CA LYS A 155 -7.28 -0.88 13.80
C LYS A 155 -6.40 -2.11 13.93
N THR A 156 -5.43 -2.06 14.84
CA THR A 156 -4.57 -3.20 15.13
C THR A 156 -5.11 -4.05 16.27
N LYS A 157 -4.72 -5.32 16.31
CA LYS A 157 -5.13 -6.27 17.33
C LYS A 157 -4.65 -5.83 18.72
N ARG A 158 -5.49 -6.05 19.71
CA ARG A 158 -5.21 -5.71 21.11
C ARG A 158 -5.32 -6.93 22.02
N GLY A 159 -4.81 -6.80 23.23
CA GLY A 159 -4.94 -7.82 24.26
C GLY A 159 -6.39 -8.12 24.63
N ARG A 160 -6.65 -9.34 25.05
CA ARG A 160 -7.95 -9.78 25.56
C ARG A 160 -7.77 -10.33 26.97
N MET A 161 -8.81 -10.18 27.80
CA MET A 161 -8.84 -10.80 29.11
C MET A 161 -8.94 -12.33 28.94
N GLY A 162 -8.07 -13.07 29.61
CA GLY A 162 -8.04 -14.52 29.55
C GLY A 162 -6.63 -15.09 29.54
N LYS A 163 -6.56 -16.42 29.40
CA LYS A 163 -5.29 -17.13 29.27
C LYS A 163 -4.55 -16.69 28.01
N PRO A 164 -3.19 -16.73 28.01
CA PRO A 164 -2.41 -16.42 26.82
C PRO A 164 -2.81 -17.30 25.64
N GLU A 165 -3.16 -16.65 24.52
CA GLU A 165 -3.36 -17.28 23.21
C GLU A 165 -2.07 -17.08 22.42
N ILE A 166 -1.38 -18.18 22.09
CA ILE A 166 -0.16 -18.17 21.29
C ILE A 166 -0.53 -18.67 19.91
N ASN A 167 -0.14 -17.92 18.89
CA ASN A 167 -0.36 -18.27 17.50
C ASN A 167 0.98 -18.27 16.74
N PHE A 168 1.22 -19.33 15.98
CA PHE A 168 2.36 -19.46 15.07
C PHE A 168 1.83 -19.75 13.67
N SER A 169 2.31 -18.99 12.70
CA SER A 169 1.97 -19.16 11.29
C SER A 169 3.24 -19.18 10.45
N TYR A 170 3.35 -20.16 9.59
CA TYR A 170 4.37 -20.24 8.55
C TYR A 170 3.67 -20.34 7.20
N GLN A 171 4.08 -19.48 6.27
CA GLN A 171 3.56 -19.45 4.91
C GLN A 171 4.73 -19.46 3.93
N PHE A 172 4.75 -20.44 3.06
CA PHE A 172 5.62 -20.50 1.90
C PHE A 172 4.88 -19.92 0.70
N ASN A 173 5.53 -19.04 -0.03
CA ASN A 173 4.99 -18.40 -1.22
C ASN A 173 5.84 -18.79 -2.42
N MET A 174 5.17 -19.14 -3.51
CA MET A 174 5.78 -19.32 -4.82
C MET A 174 5.03 -18.41 -5.80
N ALA A 175 5.75 -17.57 -6.50
CA ALA A 175 5.19 -16.69 -7.50
C ALA A 175 5.76 -17.01 -8.88
N THR A 176 4.91 -17.00 -9.89
CA THR A 176 5.24 -17.26 -11.30
C THR A 176 4.78 -16.09 -12.13
N PRO A 177 5.57 -15.61 -13.10
CA PRO A 177 5.12 -14.61 -14.04
C PRO A 177 3.86 -15.10 -14.77
N GLN A 178 2.78 -14.34 -14.68
CA GLN A 178 1.51 -14.77 -15.31
C GLN A 178 1.49 -14.55 -16.81
N ARG A 179 2.19 -13.53 -17.28
CA ARG A 179 2.22 -13.15 -18.68
C ARG A 179 3.54 -12.46 -18.99
N LEU A 180 4.34 -13.08 -19.80
CA LEU A 180 5.52 -12.49 -20.41
C LEU A 180 5.22 -12.13 -21.87
N PRO A 181 5.85 -11.09 -22.43
CA PRO A 181 5.75 -10.79 -23.84
C PRO A 181 6.48 -11.85 -24.67
N GLU A 182 5.91 -12.22 -25.78
CA GLU A 182 6.55 -13.11 -26.77
C GLU A 182 7.23 -12.26 -27.84
N PHE A 183 8.49 -12.51 -28.10
CA PHE A 183 9.26 -11.84 -29.14
C PHE A 183 9.58 -12.80 -30.27
N VAL A 184 9.71 -12.25 -31.47
CA VAL A 184 10.15 -13.03 -32.63
C VAL A 184 11.63 -13.36 -32.54
N ASP A 185 12.03 -14.49 -33.12
CA ASP A 185 13.44 -14.88 -33.22
C ASP A 185 14.25 -13.95 -34.12
N GLY A 186 15.58 -14.07 -34.06
CA GLY A 186 16.52 -13.20 -34.78
C GLY A 186 16.33 -13.28 -36.31
N TYR A 187 16.02 -14.45 -36.87
CA TYR A 187 15.77 -14.62 -38.29
C TYR A 187 14.47 -13.90 -38.74
N THR A 188 13.39 -14.14 -38.00
CA THR A 188 12.08 -13.51 -38.29
C THR A 188 12.17 -11.99 -38.19
N TYR A 189 12.87 -11.47 -37.15
CA TYR A 189 13.13 -10.05 -37.01
C TYR A 189 13.92 -9.48 -38.18
N ALA A 190 15.03 -10.12 -38.57
CA ALA A 190 15.91 -9.66 -39.64
C ALA A 190 15.17 -9.64 -40.99
N LYS A 191 14.35 -10.65 -41.25
CA LYS A 191 13.52 -10.75 -42.46
C LYS A 191 12.44 -9.66 -42.49
N ALA A 192 11.70 -9.47 -41.40
CA ALA A 192 10.67 -8.43 -41.29
C ALA A 192 11.25 -7.02 -41.44
N LEU A 193 12.45 -6.77 -40.87
CA LEU A 193 13.14 -5.51 -41.02
C LEU A 193 13.50 -5.23 -42.49
N ASN A 194 14.03 -6.25 -43.22
CA ASN A 194 14.31 -6.12 -44.64
C ASN A 194 13.05 -5.81 -45.46
N GLU A 195 11.95 -6.50 -45.18
CA GLU A 195 10.66 -6.27 -45.83
C GLU A 195 10.16 -4.85 -45.58
N GLY A 196 10.24 -4.36 -44.32
CA GLY A 196 9.87 -2.99 -43.96
C GLY A 196 10.71 -1.94 -44.73
N LEU A 197 12.04 -2.09 -44.70
CA LEU A 197 12.94 -1.19 -45.42
C LEU A 197 12.67 -1.17 -46.91
N THR A 198 12.44 -2.34 -47.52
CA THR A 198 12.11 -2.44 -48.97
C THR A 198 10.78 -1.76 -49.30
N ASN A 199 9.76 -1.92 -48.44
CA ASN A 199 8.47 -1.24 -48.61
C ASN A 199 8.59 0.30 -48.52
N ASP A 200 9.54 0.79 -47.71
CA ASP A 200 9.86 2.21 -47.59
C ASP A 200 10.78 2.73 -48.75
N GLY A 201 11.13 1.86 -49.70
CA GLY A 201 12.01 2.20 -50.84
C GLY A 201 13.50 2.26 -50.43
N LEU A 202 13.86 1.69 -49.29
CA LEU A 202 15.23 1.61 -48.80
C LEU A 202 15.87 0.26 -49.17
N SER A 203 17.20 0.19 -49.14
CA SER A 203 17.91 -1.07 -49.36
C SER A 203 17.74 -2.01 -48.13
N ALA A 204 17.59 -3.30 -48.44
CA ALA A 204 17.61 -4.33 -47.39
C ALA A 204 18.89 -4.24 -46.54
N ARG A 205 18.74 -4.36 -45.23
CA ARG A 205 19.86 -4.31 -44.29
C ARG A 205 20.68 -5.60 -44.30
N TYR A 206 20.03 -6.75 -44.40
CA TYR A 206 20.65 -8.05 -44.32
C TYR A 206 20.63 -8.72 -45.72
N SER A 207 21.77 -9.21 -46.15
CA SER A 207 21.88 -10.03 -47.39
C SER A 207 21.23 -11.41 -47.19
N ALA A 208 21.04 -12.14 -48.29
CA ALA A 208 20.50 -13.52 -48.26
C ALA A 208 21.42 -14.46 -47.44
N LYS A 209 22.76 -14.25 -47.48
CA LYS A 209 23.71 -15.05 -46.72
C LYS A 209 23.57 -14.77 -45.21
N GLU A 210 23.37 -13.53 -44.80
CA GLU A 210 23.18 -13.14 -43.40
C GLU A 210 21.84 -13.65 -42.86
N LEU A 211 20.75 -13.61 -43.63
CA LEU A 211 19.49 -14.21 -43.26
C LEU A 211 19.63 -15.73 -43.05
N GLU A 212 20.37 -16.41 -43.92
CA GLU A 212 20.65 -17.84 -43.75
C GLU A 212 21.51 -18.12 -42.52
N ALA A 213 22.48 -17.25 -42.21
CA ALA A 213 23.27 -17.36 -41.00
C ALA A 213 22.44 -17.16 -39.72
N PHE A 214 21.46 -16.26 -39.69
CA PHE A 214 20.48 -16.16 -38.61
C PHE A 214 19.64 -17.43 -38.49
N ARG A 215 19.16 -17.98 -39.62
CA ARG A 215 18.31 -19.18 -39.65
C ARG A 215 19.03 -20.42 -39.15
N THR A 216 20.31 -20.58 -39.50
CA THR A 216 21.15 -21.73 -39.14
C THR A 216 21.98 -21.53 -37.90
N GLN A 217 22.03 -20.31 -37.38
CA GLN A 217 22.89 -19.89 -36.26
C GLN A 217 24.37 -20.29 -36.45
N SER A 218 24.83 -20.20 -37.67
CA SER A 218 26.18 -20.65 -38.07
C SER A 218 27.30 -19.83 -37.39
N ASN A 219 27.03 -18.61 -36.95
CA ASN A 219 27.93 -17.77 -36.16
C ASN A 219 27.11 -17.01 -35.08
N PRO A 220 26.89 -17.59 -33.90
CA PRO A 220 26.07 -16.99 -32.85
C PRO A 220 26.61 -15.67 -32.30
N ASP A 221 27.91 -15.38 -32.44
CA ASP A 221 28.47 -14.12 -32.00
C ASP A 221 28.02 -12.93 -32.87
N VAL A 222 27.76 -13.19 -34.14
CA VAL A 222 27.37 -12.16 -35.12
C VAL A 222 25.88 -12.23 -35.48
N TYR A 223 25.32 -13.46 -35.55
CA TYR A 223 23.93 -13.74 -35.89
C TYR A 223 23.23 -14.53 -34.78
N PRO A 224 23.10 -13.92 -33.59
CA PRO A 224 22.52 -14.58 -32.43
C PRO A 224 21.00 -14.73 -32.55
N ASN A 225 20.46 -15.57 -31.65
CA ASN A 225 19.03 -15.66 -31.37
C ASN A 225 18.86 -15.78 -29.86
N VAL A 226 18.62 -14.65 -29.19
CA VAL A 226 18.54 -14.57 -27.73
C VAL A 226 17.11 -14.32 -27.33
N ASP A 227 16.54 -15.15 -26.49
CA ASP A 227 15.33 -14.85 -25.74
C ASP A 227 15.73 -14.11 -24.44
N TRP A 228 15.64 -12.79 -24.50
CA TRP A 228 16.07 -11.93 -23.38
C TRP A 228 15.24 -12.15 -22.11
N TRP A 229 13.99 -12.58 -22.22
CA TRP A 229 13.12 -12.80 -21.08
C TRP A 229 13.43 -14.14 -20.40
N ASP A 230 13.69 -15.18 -21.16
CA ASP A 230 14.13 -16.49 -20.66
C ASP A 230 15.51 -16.40 -19.98
N GLU A 231 16.44 -15.65 -20.58
CA GLU A 231 17.77 -15.41 -20.00
C GLU A 231 17.75 -14.53 -18.73
N ALA A 232 16.75 -13.66 -18.58
CA ALA A 232 16.66 -12.70 -17.49
C ALA A 232 15.88 -13.19 -16.28
N LEU A 233 14.88 -14.06 -16.47
CA LEU A 233 13.91 -14.41 -15.44
C LEU A 233 13.88 -15.92 -15.17
N ARG A 234 13.75 -16.28 -13.90
CA ARG A 234 13.40 -17.63 -13.47
C ARG A 234 11.91 -17.90 -13.65
N ASP A 235 11.56 -19.17 -13.80
CA ASP A 235 10.16 -19.60 -13.81
C ASP A 235 9.42 -19.25 -12.53
N HIS A 236 10.11 -19.24 -11.40
CA HIS A 236 9.50 -19.03 -10.08
C HIS A 236 10.38 -18.18 -9.16
N SER A 237 9.74 -17.31 -8.38
CA SER A 237 10.33 -16.76 -7.16
C SER A 237 9.76 -17.45 -5.93
N TYR A 238 10.52 -17.41 -4.84
CA TYR A 238 10.15 -18.06 -3.58
C TYR A 238 10.28 -17.08 -2.42
N GLY A 239 9.30 -17.15 -1.52
CA GLY A 239 9.29 -16.34 -0.31
C GLY A 239 8.77 -17.10 0.89
N ASN A 240 9.07 -16.59 2.07
CA ASN A 240 8.58 -17.13 3.33
C ASN A 240 7.98 -16.00 4.17
N ASN A 241 6.94 -16.31 4.91
CA ASN A 241 6.36 -15.42 5.89
C ASN A 241 6.12 -16.20 7.18
N VAL A 242 6.82 -15.79 8.24
CA VAL A 242 6.75 -16.40 9.56
C VAL A 242 6.17 -15.41 10.53
N THR A 243 5.09 -15.76 11.20
CA THR A 243 4.45 -14.92 12.21
C THR A 243 4.35 -15.68 13.52
N PHE A 244 4.82 -15.06 14.59
CA PHE A 244 4.57 -15.48 15.95
C PHE A 244 3.81 -14.36 16.66
N SER A 245 2.70 -14.69 17.31
CA SER A 245 1.96 -13.72 18.11
C SER A 245 1.47 -14.33 19.41
N ALA A 246 1.37 -13.49 20.43
CA ALA A 246 0.82 -13.83 21.72
C ALA A 246 -0.11 -12.71 22.19
N ARG A 247 -1.29 -13.05 22.64
CA ARG A 247 -2.20 -12.11 23.28
C ARG A 247 -2.85 -12.70 24.50
N GLY A 248 -3.15 -11.88 25.46
CA GLY A 248 -3.78 -12.30 26.72
C GLY A 248 -3.87 -11.13 27.67
N GLY A 249 -4.08 -11.45 28.94
CA GLY A 249 -4.05 -10.48 30.01
C GLY A 249 -5.06 -10.71 31.11
N GLY A 250 -4.95 -9.89 32.15
CA GLY A 250 -5.85 -9.84 33.27
C GLY A 250 -6.55 -8.49 33.40
N GLU A 251 -7.02 -8.20 34.61
CA GLU A 251 -7.72 -6.94 34.91
C GLU A 251 -6.81 -5.71 34.79
N PHE A 252 -5.54 -5.84 35.17
CA PHE A 252 -4.60 -4.71 35.19
C PHE A 252 -3.89 -4.49 33.87
N VAL A 253 -3.50 -5.56 33.15
CA VAL A 253 -2.75 -5.47 31.91
C VAL A 253 -3.28 -6.48 30.90
N ARG A 254 -3.59 -6.01 29.70
CA ARG A 254 -3.87 -6.85 28.54
C ARG A 254 -2.83 -6.53 27.48
N TYR A 255 -2.36 -7.53 26.77
CA TYR A 255 -1.29 -7.38 25.80
C TYR A 255 -1.56 -8.14 24.52
N PHE A 256 -1.07 -7.58 23.44
CA PHE A 256 -0.86 -8.23 22.15
C PHE A 256 0.58 -7.96 21.73
N THR A 257 1.33 -9.02 21.42
CA THR A 257 2.68 -8.88 20.86
C THR A 257 2.80 -9.76 19.63
N GLN A 258 3.53 -9.29 18.62
CA GLN A 258 3.76 -10.00 17.38
C GLN A 258 5.17 -9.78 16.88
N LEU A 259 5.78 -10.86 16.38
CA LEU A 259 6.98 -10.88 15.58
C LEU A 259 6.63 -11.48 14.23
N ASN A 260 6.91 -10.74 13.15
CA ASN A 260 6.67 -11.20 11.80
C ASN A 260 7.94 -11.00 10.97
N TYR A 261 8.41 -12.06 10.31
CA TYR A 261 9.49 -12.03 9.36
C TYR A 261 9.00 -12.50 8.00
N LEU A 262 9.24 -11.68 6.99
CA LEU A 262 8.90 -11.96 5.60
C LEU A 262 10.16 -11.81 4.74
N ASN A 263 10.37 -12.73 3.81
CA ASN A 263 11.37 -12.58 2.77
C ASN A 263 10.82 -12.98 1.40
N ASP A 264 11.36 -12.36 0.36
CA ASP A 264 11.21 -12.72 -1.06
C ASP A 264 12.59 -12.81 -1.70
N ASN A 265 12.85 -13.89 -2.43
CA ASN A 265 14.16 -14.19 -3.01
C ASN A 265 14.32 -13.67 -4.44
N GLY A 266 13.29 -13.01 -4.99
CA GLY A 266 13.30 -12.41 -6.32
C GLY A 266 13.25 -13.40 -7.47
N ILE A 267 13.18 -12.87 -8.68
CA ILE A 267 12.88 -13.64 -9.90
C ILE A 267 13.97 -13.53 -10.97
N LEU A 268 15.02 -12.73 -10.75
CA LEU A 268 16.05 -12.60 -11.77
C LEU A 268 16.87 -13.87 -11.90
N GLU A 269 17.16 -14.26 -13.13
CA GLU A 269 18.16 -15.26 -13.48
C GLU A 269 19.46 -14.53 -13.82
N PRO A 270 20.52 -15.04 -14.01
CA PRO A 270 21.82 -15.20 -13.40
C PRO A 270 22.32 -14.00 -12.58
N THR A 271 22.42 -14.18 -11.29
CA THR A 271 22.90 -13.15 -10.35
C THR A 271 24.24 -13.50 -9.70
N SER A 272 24.94 -14.51 -10.24
CA SER A 272 26.10 -15.11 -9.58
C SER A 272 27.47 -14.64 -10.08
N ASP A 273 27.54 -13.82 -11.13
CA ASP A 273 28.80 -13.37 -11.74
C ASP A 273 29.48 -12.19 -11.02
N ASN A 274 29.15 -11.96 -9.76
CA ASN A 274 29.60 -10.77 -9.05
C ASN A 274 30.45 -11.19 -7.85
N ASP A 275 31.64 -10.70 -7.73
CA ASP A 275 32.66 -10.88 -6.69
C ASP A 275 32.15 -10.95 -5.24
N GLY A 276 31.30 -11.94 -4.92
CA GLY A 276 30.79 -12.21 -3.59
C GLY A 276 29.55 -11.40 -3.15
N TYR A 277 28.91 -10.62 -4.04
CA TYR A 277 27.65 -9.95 -3.78
C TYR A 277 26.53 -10.47 -4.69
N SER A 278 25.28 -10.24 -4.32
CA SER A 278 24.11 -10.62 -5.11
C SER A 278 23.49 -9.42 -5.78
N THR A 279 23.15 -9.54 -7.08
CA THR A 279 22.34 -8.56 -7.81
C THR A 279 20.86 -8.92 -7.87
N GLN A 280 20.47 -10.02 -7.20
CA GLN A 280 19.09 -10.48 -7.16
C GLN A 280 18.16 -9.43 -6.51
N PHE A 281 16.93 -9.36 -6.99
CA PHE A 281 15.84 -8.67 -6.30
C PHE A 281 15.49 -9.43 -5.02
N LYS A 282 16.13 -9.09 -3.91
CA LYS A 282 15.82 -9.67 -2.59
C LYS A 282 15.13 -8.65 -1.72
N TYR A 283 14.09 -9.07 -1.05
CA TYR A 283 13.39 -8.28 -0.05
C TYR A 283 13.29 -9.05 1.25
N SER A 284 13.51 -8.39 2.37
CA SER A 284 13.21 -8.91 3.70
C SER A 284 12.61 -7.83 4.58
N LYS A 285 11.68 -8.22 5.43
CA LYS A 285 11.00 -7.33 6.37
C LYS A 285 10.81 -8.03 7.71
N LEU A 286 11.22 -7.36 8.78
CA LEU A 286 10.98 -7.76 10.16
C LEU A 286 10.07 -6.74 10.82
N ASN A 287 8.91 -7.17 11.31
CA ASN A 287 7.98 -6.36 12.10
C ASN A 287 7.93 -6.86 13.53
N ILE A 288 7.98 -5.94 14.46
CA ILE A 288 7.79 -6.19 15.89
C ILE A 288 6.72 -5.23 16.39
N ARG A 289 5.64 -5.74 16.97
CA ARG A 289 4.59 -4.94 17.58
C ARG A 289 4.32 -5.39 19.00
N THR A 290 4.09 -4.43 19.88
CA THR A 290 3.56 -4.68 21.22
C THR A 290 2.50 -3.62 21.55
N ASN A 291 1.28 -4.06 21.79
CA ASN A 291 0.16 -3.22 22.21
C ASN A 291 -0.20 -3.62 23.66
N LEU A 292 -0.19 -2.66 24.57
CA LEU A 292 -0.53 -2.82 25.97
C LEU A 292 -1.76 -1.97 26.31
N ASP A 293 -2.72 -2.57 26.99
CA ASP A 293 -3.82 -1.88 27.66
C ASP A 293 -3.63 -2.03 29.16
N ILE A 294 -3.38 -0.93 29.86
CA ILE A 294 -3.04 -0.89 31.28
C ILE A 294 -4.18 -0.18 32.03
N THR A 295 -4.81 -0.87 32.95
CA THR A 295 -5.78 -0.30 33.88
C THR A 295 -5.03 0.15 35.13
N VAL A 296 -4.66 1.43 35.19
CA VAL A 296 -3.90 2.01 36.29
C VAL A 296 -4.77 2.14 37.54
N SER A 297 -6.04 2.49 37.35
CA SER A 297 -7.07 2.54 38.39
C SER A 297 -8.44 2.24 37.75
N PRO A 298 -9.51 2.06 38.54
CA PRO A 298 -10.86 1.88 38.00
C PRO A 298 -11.33 2.99 37.08
N THR A 299 -10.71 4.19 37.19
CA THR A 299 -11.06 5.38 36.40
C THR A 299 -9.99 5.77 35.38
N THR A 300 -8.80 5.14 35.40
CA THR A 300 -7.66 5.54 34.57
C THR A 300 -7.16 4.39 33.74
N THR A 301 -7.17 4.54 32.42
CA THR A 301 -6.60 3.56 31.47
C THR A 301 -5.49 4.19 30.64
N VAL A 302 -4.44 3.42 30.38
CA VAL A 302 -3.34 3.79 29.51
C VAL A 302 -3.19 2.74 28.42
N GLN A 303 -3.12 3.17 27.16
CA GLN A 303 -2.76 2.34 26.03
C GLN A 303 -1.36 2.74 25.59
N LEU A 304 -0.47 1.76 25.45
CA LEU A 304 0.88 1.95 24.93
C LEU A 304 1.06 1.04 23.72
N ASN A 305 1.45 1.62 22.60
CA ASN A 305 1.73 0.87 21.38
C ASN A 305 3.18 1.14 20.96
N LEU A 306 3.92 0.07 20.74
CA LEU A 306 5.29 0.10 20.25
C LEU A 306 5.37 -0.71 18.96
N PHE A 307 6.00 -0.15 17.95
CA PHE A 307 6.17 -0.78 16.66
C PHE A 307 7.56 -0.51 16.11
N GLY A 308 8.20 -1.56 15.62
CA GLY A 308 9.44 -1.51 14.86
C GLY A 308 9.29 -2.26 13.54
N ASN A 309 9.68 -1.63 12.45
CA ASN A 309 9.79 -2.23 11.14
C ASN A 309 11.20 -2.05 10.60
N PHE A 310 11.83 -3.14 10.21
CA PHE A 310 13.14 -3.16 9.57
C PHE A 310 12.99 -3.87 8.25
N SER A 311 13.25 -3.18 7.16
CA SER A 311 13.22 -3.80 5.84
C SER A 311 14.51 -3.54 5.08
N GLU A 312 14.91 -4.54 4.33
CA GLU A 312 16.05 -4.48 3.45
C GLU A 312 15.62 -4.96 2.07
N HIS A 313 16.03 -4.25 1.04
CA HIS A 313 15.94 -4.75 -0.31
C HIS A 313 17.25 -4.58 -1.06
N ASN A 314 17.56 -5.55 -1.88
CA ASN A 314 18.70 -5.61 -2.74
C ASN A 314 18.23 -5.64 -4.21
N ARG A 315 18.97 -5.01 -5.09
CA ARG A 315 18.69 -5.00 -6.52
C ARG A 315 20.00 -4.87 -7.32
N PRO A 316 19.98 -5.12 -8.64
CA PRO A 316 21.08 -4.73 -9.51
C PRO A 316 21.49 -3.27 -9.35
N GLY A 317 22.73 -2.93 -9.68
CA GLY A 317 23.20 -1.55 -9.72
C GLY A 317 22.48 -0.68 -10.75
N GLU A 318 21.83 -1.32 -11.74
CA GLU A 318 20.93 -0.66 -12.68
C GLU A 318 19.52 -0.53 -12.10
N THR A 319 18.74 0.45 -12.57
CA THR A 319 17.36 0.63 -12.17
C THR A 319 16.48 -0.46 -12.78
N THR A 320 15.45 -0.88 -12.05
CA THR A 320 14.47 -1.87 -12.55
C THR A 320 13.84 -1.44 -13.86
N SER A 321 13.47 -0.15 -13.98
CA SER A 321 12.88 0.40 -15.21
C SER A 321 13.82 0.27 -16.41
N ASN A 322 15.12 0.54 -16.24
CA ASN A 322 16.10 0.43 -17.32
C ASN A 322 16.34 -1.02 -17.73
N ILE A 323 16.37 -1.96 -16.77
CA ILE A 323 16.50 -3.40 -17.05
C ILE A 323 15.32 -3.87 -17.90
N PHE A 324 14.09 -3.62 -17.45
CA PHE A 324 12.89 -4.03 -18.20
C PHE A 324 12.76 -3.30 -19.55
N SER A 325 13.13 -2.02 -19.62
CA SER A 325 13.17 -1.30 -20.90
C SER A 325 14.14 -1.94 -21.88
N ALA A 326 15.30 -2.40 -21.42
CA ALA A 326 16.27 -3.08 -22.29
C ALA A 326 15.72 -4.43 -22.78
N LEU A 327 15.03 -5.21 -21.94
CA LEU A 327 14.38 -6.46 -22.32
C LEU A 327 13.32 -6.27 -23.43
N TYR A 328 12.64 -5.12 -23.46
CA TYR A 328 11.68 -4.78 -24.50
C TYR A 328 12.31 -4.22 -25.79
N GLN A 329 13.44 -3.53 -25.66
CA GLN A 329 14.00 -2.74 -26.77
C GLN A 329 15.05 -3.48 -27.58
N VAL A 330 15.74 -4.47 -26.97
CA VAL A 330 16.84 -5.16 -27.64
C VAL A 330 16.28 -6.34 -28.44
N PRO A 331 16.42 -6.33 -29.80
CA PRO A 331 15.97 -7.46 -30.63
C PRO A 331 16.77 -8.74 -30.34
N SER A 332 16.13 -9.90 -30.51
CA SER A 332 16.74 -11.23 -30.32
C SER A 332 18.02 -11.46 -31.15
N GLY A 333 18.11 -10.83 -32.32
CA GLY A 333 19.25 -10.91 -33.24
C GLY A 333 20.27 -9.80 -33.12
N ALA A 334 20.21 -8.93 -32.08
CA ALA A 334 21.07 -7.76 -32.00
C ALA A 334 22.53 -8.09 -31.64
N PHE A 335 22.75 -8.95 -30.68
CA PHE A 335 24.06 -9.43 -30.17
C PHE A 335 23.84 -10.61 -29.22
N PRO A 336 24.85 -11.47 -28.96
CA PRO A 336 24.75 -12.55 -27.98
C PRO A 336 24.77 -12.00 -26.55
N VAL A 337 24.33 -12.79 -25.58
CA VAL A 337 24.49 -12.45 -24.15
C VAL A 337 25.96 -12.17 -23.85
N LYS A 338 26.83 -13.14 -24.19
CA LYS A 338 28.28 -12.99 -24.21
C LYS A 338 28.82 -13.58 -25.50
N THR A 339 29.91 -13.01 -26.00
CA THR A 339 30.63 -13.56 -27.14
C THR A 339 31.36 -14.84 -26.74
N SER A 340 31.88 -15.57 -27.73
CA SER A 340 32.76 -16.74 -27.49
C SER A 340 34.02 -16.40 -26.68
N ARG A 341 34.36 -15.14 -26.56
CA ARG A 341 35.47 -14.62 -25.73
C ARG A 341 35.04 -14.32 -24.28
N ASN A 342 33.82 -14.68 -23.88
CA ASN A 342 33.25 -14.43 -22.56
C ASN A 342 33.13 -12.93 -22.21
N VAL A 343 33.03 -12.05 -23.21
CA VAL A 343 32.76 -10.62 -23.07
C VAL A 343 31.31 -10.34 -23.39
N TRP A 344 30.67 -9.39 -22.67
CA TRP A 344 29.27 -9.03 -22.95
C TRP A 344 29.11 -8.54 -24.40
N GLY A 345 28.07 -9.02 -25.05
CA GLY A 345 27.70 -8.58 -26.39
C GLY A 345 27.05 -7.19 -26.37
N GLY A 346 27.27 -6.44 -27.44
CA GLY A 346 26.63 -5.14 -27.65
C GLY A 346 26.95 -4.57 -29.02
N THR A 347 26.26 -3.51 -29.42
CA THR A 347 26.53 -2.77 -30.66
C THR A 347 26.57 -1.28 -30.38
N THR A 348 26.96 -0.50 -31.39
CA THR A 348 26.92 0.97 -31.29
C THR A 348 25.49 1.51 -31.16
N VAL A 349 24.47 0.76 -31.63
CA VAL A 349 23.05 1.13 -31.53
C VAL A 349 22.44 0.60 -30.22
N TYR A 350 22.76 -0.62 -29.85
CA TYR A 350 22.26 -1.28 -28.64
C TYR A 350 23.43 -1.52 -27.69
N SER A 351 23.71 -0.53 -26.85
CA SER A 351 24.83 -0.55 -25.89
C SER A 351 24.45 -1.08 -24.50
N ASN A 352 23.16 -1.36 -24.27
CA ASN A 352 22.62 -1.81 -22.98
C ASN A 352 22.20 -3.28 -23.09
N ASN A 353 23.17 -4.17 -22.87
CA ASN A 353 22.88 -5.61 -22.76
C ASN A 353 22.01 -5.88 -21.53
N PRO A 354 20.81 -6.47 -21.67
CA PRO A 354 19.88 -6.68 -20.55
C PRO A 354 20.47 -7.52 -19.43
N ILE A 355 21.16 -8.62 -19.77
CA ILE A 355 21.74 -9.55 -18.79
C ILE A 355 22.97 -8.93 -18.10
N ALA A 356 23.79 -8.20 -18.85
CA ALA A 356 24.88 -7.41 -18.26
C ALA A 356 24.36 -6.31 -17.33
N SER A 357 23.20 -5.75 -17.63
CA SER A 357 22.54 -4.77 -16.74
C SER A 357 22.04 -5.38 -15.43
N ILE A 358 21.66 -6.66 -15.44
CA ILE A 358 21.30 -7.42 -14.24
C ILE A 358 22.54 -7.80 -13.43
N SER A 359 23.56 -8.37 -14.05
CA SER A 359 24.68 -9.02 -13.34
C SER A 359 25.98 -8.23 -13.35
N GLY A 360 26.23 -7.36 -14.35
CA GLY A 360 27.49 -6.65 -14.57
C GLY A 360 27.53 -5.19 -14.16
N ARG A 361 26.48 -4.67 -13.51
CA ARG A 361 26.37 -3.26 -13.07
C ARG A 361 26.61 -3.05 -11.58
N GLY A 362 27.06 -4.07 -10.86
CA GLY A 362 27.15 -4.02 -9.42
C GLY A 362 25.78 -4.18 -8.76
N TYR A 363 25.59 -3.62 -7.56
CA TYR A 363 24.37 -3.77 -6.78
C TYR A 363 24.00 -2.51 -6.02
N ALA A 364 22.72 -2.38 -5.68
CA ALA A 364 22.23 -1.37 -4.78
C ALA A 364 21.42 -2.02 -3.65
N ARG A 365 21.69 -1.62 -2.42
CA ARG A 365 21.05 -2.14 -1.21
C ARG A 365 20.41 -1.01 -0.43
N SER A 366 19.15 -1.14 -0.07
CA SER A 366 18.46 -0.20 0.79
C SER A 366 18.10 -0.84 2.12
N GLN A 367 18.24 -0.07 3.18
CA GLN A 367 17.75 -0.41 4.51
C GLN A 367 16.79 0.66 4.98
N THR A 368 15.58 0.26 5.36
CA THR A 368 14.58 1.16 5.92
C THR A 368 14.28 0.74 7.36
N ARG A 369 14.18 1.72 8.24
CA ARG A 369 13.87 1.54 9.66
C ARG A 369 12.72 2.48 10.02
N ASN A 370 11.63 1.91 10.52
CA ASN A 370 10.49 2.64 11.03
C ASN A 370 10.29 2.28 12.50
N MET A 371 10.21 3.27 13.35
CA MET A 371 9.98 3.10 14.79
C MET A 371 8.84 4.02 15.19
N TYR A 372 7.77 3.43 15.73
CA TYR A 372 6.59 4.15 16.18
C TYR A 372 6.32 3.84 17.64
N ALA A 373 6.08 4.87 18.40
CA ALA A 373 5.67 4.77 19.79
C ALA A 373 4.50 5.73 20.03
N ASP A 374 3.41 5.21 20.53
CA ASP A 374 2.29 6.04 20.93
C ASP A 374 1.71 5.62 22.27
N MET A 375 1.18 6.61 22.97
CA MET A 375 0.51 6.46 24.25
C MET A 375 -0.82 7.20 24.20
N LYS A 376 -1.86 6.56 24.72
CA LYS A 376 -3.15 7.20 25.00
C LYS A 376 -3.49 7.01 26.46
N LEU A 377 -3.87 8.09 27.14
CA LEU A 377 -4.41 8.05 28.48
C LEU A 377 -5.88 8.47 28.43
N ASN A 378 -6.73 7.73 29.10
CA ASN A 378 -8.12 8.09 29.31
C ASN A 378 -8.46 8.08 30.80
N GLN A 379 -9.09 9.16 31.26
CA GLN A 379 -9.53 9.36 32.63
C GLN A 379 -11.04 9.51 32.67
N ASP A 380 -11.72 8.62 33.35
CA ASP A 380 -13.13 8.75 33.68
C ASP A 380 -13.31 9.78 34.79
N LEU A 381 -14.12 10.79 34.53
CA LEU A 381 -14.49 11.86 35.44
C LEU A 381 -15.96 11.79 35.87
N SER A 382 -16.59 10.61 35.76
CA SER A 382 -18.00 10.40 36.11
C SER A 382 -18.31 10.74 37.57
N ALA A 383 -17.31 10.75 38.45
CA ALA A 383 -17.45 11.20 39.82
C ALA A 383 -17.73 12.70 39.92
N LEU A 384 -17.28 13.51 38.96
CA LEU A 384 -17.53 14.95 38.87
C LEU A 384 -18.80 15.25 38.05
N VAL A 385 -18.86 14.71 36.85
CA VAL A 385 -19.98 14.82 35.93
C VAL A 385 -20.26 13.45 35.33
N LYS A 386 -21.41 12.88 35.61
CA LYS A 386 -21.76 11.54 35.16
C LYS A 386 -21.66 11.42 33.64
N GLY A 387 -20.81 10.51 33.17
CA GLY A 387 -20.56 10.24 31.75
C GLY A 387 -19.48 11.13 31.10
N LEU A 388 -18.78 11.95 31.89
CA LEU A 388 -17.64 12.74 31.40
C LEU A 388 -16.35 11.90 31.47
N SER A 389 -15.58 11.91 30.39
CA SER A 389 -14.21 11.42 30.38
C SER A 389 -13.29 12.39 29.62
N VAL A 390 -12.03 12.43 29.99
CA VAL A 390 -11.00 13.20 29.30
C VAL A 390 -9.84 12.29 28.95
N GLY A 391 -9.13 12.63 27.88
CA GLY A 391 -7.95 11.89 27.52
C GLY A 391 -6.98 12.72 26.70
N PHE A 392 -5.77 12.19 26.61
CA PHE A 392 -4.76 12.70 25.70
C PHE A 392 -4.01 11.57 25.02
N GLN A 393 -3.43 11.88 23.88
CA GLN A 393 -2.58 10.97 23.13
C GLN A 393 -1.30 11.67 22.68
N VAL A 394 -0.23 10.90 22.61
CA VAL A 394 1.07 11.34 22.07
C VAL A 394 1.58 10.25 21.15
N GLY A 395 2.05 10.65 19.97
CA GLY A 395 2.71 9.76 19.00
C GLY A 395 4.06 10.31 18.60
N LEU A 396 5.07 9.43 18.56
CA LEU A 396 6.43 9.72 18.15
C LEU A 396 6.83 8.69 17.11
N ASP A 397 7.02 9.13 15.86
CA ASP A 397 7.42 8.27 14.77
C ASP A 397 8.75 8.74 14.18
N ASN A 398 9.63 7.79 13.93
CA ASN A 398 10.88 7.99 13.21
C ASN A 398 10.96 6.99 12.05
N SER A 399 11.19 7.49 10.86
CA SER A 399 11.38 6.70 9.65
C SER A 399 12.64 7.16 8.94
N ALA A 400 13.53 6.23 8.61
CA ALA A 400 14.75 6.54 7.88
C ALA A 400 15.07 5.42 6.89
N SER A 401 15.51 5.80 5.67
CA SER A 401 16.04 4.88 4.68
C SER A 401 17.45 5.27 4.26
N TYR A 402 18.27 4.25 4.06
CA TYR A 402 19.68 4.37 3.66
C TYR A 402 19.91 3.55 2.41
N TRP A 403 20.76 4.05 1.53
CA TRP A 403 21.17 3.38 0.32
C TRP A 403 22.67 3.19 0.27
N ASP A 404 23.10 1.98 -0.01
CA ASP A 404 24.44 1.64 -0.46
C ASP A 404 24.35 1.36 -1.96
N ASN A 405 24.87 2.27 -2.79
CA ASN A 405 24.89 2.12 -4.24
C ASN A 405 26.32 1.78 -4.65
N ASN A 406 26.51 0.56 -5.12
CA ASN A 406 27.81 0.04 -5.53
C ASN A 406 27.69 -0.31 -7.01
N THR A 407 28.04 0.64 -7.88
CA THR A 407 27.79 0.55 -9.32
C THR A 407 29.07 0.50 -10.11
N MET A 408 29.03 -0.20 -11.22
CA MET A 408 30.10 -0.26 -12.21
C MET A 408 29.55 -0.24 -13.63
N ASN A 409 30.40 0.02 -14.58
CA ASN A 409 30.07 -0.15 -15.99
C ASN A 409 30.66 -1.46 -16.49
N PHE A 410 29.85 -2.33 -17.05
CA PHE A 410 30.33 -3.53 -17.73
C PHE A 410 31.01 -3.19 -19.04
N GLY A 411 32.08 -3.93 -19.39
CA GLY A 411 32.71 -3.87 -20.71
C GLY A 411 31.87 -4.64 -21.73
N TYR A 412 31.83 -4.19 -22.98
CA TYR A 412 31.16 -4.94 -24.04
C TYR A 412 31.85 -4.77 -25.38
N GLU A 413 31.63 -5.75 -26.26
CA GLU A 413 32.23 -5.79 -27.59
C GLU A 413 31.16 -6.13 -28.66
N GLN A 414 31.47 -5.74 -29.87
CA GLN A 414 30.71 -6.09 -31.08
C GLN A 414 31.51 -7.07 -31.91
N ALA A 415 30.89 -8.21 -32.26
CA ALA A 415 31.43 -9.15 -33.22
C ALA A 415 30.97 -8.76 -34.64
N THR A 416 31.86 -8.89 -35.61
CA THR A 416 31.58 -8.71 -37.03
C THR A 416 32.25 -9.81 -37.83
N MET A 417 31.63 -10.24 -38.94
CA MET A 417 32.15 -11.32 -39.79
C MET A 417 32.59 -10.77 -41.15
N ASN A 418 33.78 -11.13 -41.56
CA ASN A 418 34.23 -10.94 -42.91
C ASN A 418 33.76 -12.12 -43.79
N TRP A 419 32.85 -11.86 -44.73
CA TRP A 419 32.30 -12.90 -45.57
C TRP A 419 33.25 -13.45 -46.65
N GLU A 420 34.36 -12.75 -46.93
CA GLU A 420 35.39 -13.22 -47.88
C GLU A 420 36.35 -14.22 -47.20
N THR A 421 36.76 -13.94 -45.98
CA THR A 421 37.71 -14.78 -45.24
C THR A 421 37.05 -15.78 -44.30
N GLY A 422 35.78 -15.57 -43.93
CA GLY A 422 35.06 -16.32 -42.91
C GLY A 422 35.48 -15.99 -41.50
N GLU A 423 36.33 -14.98 -41.29
CA GLU A 423 36.91 -14.62 -40.01
C GLU A 423 35.99 -13.71 -39.22
N THR A 424 35.82 -13.98 -37.91
CA THR A 424 35.08 -13.09 -36.98
C THR A 424 36.06 -12.18 -36.27
N THR A 425 35.79 -10.90 -36.31
CA THR A 425 36.56 -9.87 -35.62
C THR A 425 35.75 -9.25 -34.48
N TYR A 426 36.41 -8.89 -33.39
CA TYR A 426 35.78 -8.34 -32.20
C TYR A 426 36.30 -6.93 -31.94
N ASN A 427 35.38 -5.99 -31.82
CA ASN A 427 35.69 -4.60 -31.52
C ASN A 427 35.17 -4.24 -30.13
N THR A 428 36.08 -3.96 -29.18
CA THR A 428 35.72 -3.49 -27.85
C THR A 428 35.14 -2.08 -27.93
N LEU A 429 33.87 -1.92 -27.61
CA LEU A 429 33.17 -0.64 -27.64
C LEU A 429 33.22 0.08 -26.28
N ARG A 430 33.35 -0.67 -25.20
CA ARG A 430 33.52 -0.14 -23.84
C ARG A 430 34.34 -1.11 -23.00
N ASN A 431 35.32 -0.57 -22.29
CA ASN A 431 36.08 -1.34 -21.31
C ASN A 431 35.29 -1.47 -20.00
N GLU A 432 35.57 -2.54 -19.27
CA GLU A 432 35.01 -2.73 -17.94
C GLU A 432 35.52 -1.66 -16.97
N GLY A 433 34.61 -1.10 -16.18
CA GLY A 433 34.91 -0.12 -15.16
C GLY A 433 35.18 -0.78 -13.79
N THR A 434 35.65 -0.01 -12.85
CA THR A 434 35.81 -0.42 -11.45
C THR A 434 34.53 -0.16 -10.65
N LEU A 435 34.26 -0.98 -9.63
CA LEU A 435 33.13 -0.81 -8.72
C LEU A 435 33.30 0.48 -7.91
N SER A 436 32.32 1.36 -8.00
CA SER A 436 32.25 2.63 -7.27
C SER A 436 31.29 2.48 -6.09
N PHE A 437 31.72 2.92 -4.91
CA PHE A 437 30.94 2.83 -3.67
C PHE A 437 30.36 4.19 -3.29
N SER A 438 29.06 4.24 -3.08
CA SER A 438 28.36 5.46 -2.69
C SER A 438 27.30 5.13 -1.64
N LYS A 439 27.27 5.93 -0.56
CA LYS A 439 26.25 5.86 0.48
C LYS A 439 25.40 7.11 0.50
N SER A 440 24.11 6.95 0.63
CA SER A 440 23.18 8.07 0.72
C SER A 440 22.06 7.83 1.71
N VAL A 441 21.56 8.91 2.31
CA VAL A 441 20.31 8.89 3.07
C VAL A 441 19.18 9.10 2.07
N GLY A 442 18.33 8.10 1.86
CA GLY A 442 17.18 8.18 0.97
C GLY A 442 16.10 9.09 1.55
N SER A 443 15.59 8.75 2.73
CA SER A 443 14.61 9.53 3.46
C SER A 443 14.95 9.59 4.94
N SER A 444 14.51 10.65 5.62
CA SER A 444 14.51 10.77 7.07
C SER A 444 13.30 11.62 7.45
N VAL A 445 12.37 11.04 8.19
CA VAL A 445 11.11 11.69 8.59
C VAL A 445 10.89 11.44 10.07
N ASN A 446 10.64 12.53 10.80
CA ASN A 446 10.16 12.48 12.17
C ASN A 446 8.75 13.03 12.20
N HIS A 447 7.85 12.30 12.82
CA HIS A 447 6.47 12.71 13.00
C HIS A 447 6.13 12.76 14.49
N PHE A 448 5.56 13.87 14.91
CA PHE A 448 5.07 14.10 16.26
C PHE A 448 3.57 14.39 16.20
N ASN A 449 2.80 13.65 16.97
CA ASN A 449 1.37 13.89 17.16
C ASN A 449 1.07 14.12 18.64
N PHE A 450 0.26 15.12 18.92
CA PHE A 450 -0.35 15.35 20.22
C PHE A 450 -1.84 15.58 20.05
N GLY A 451 -2.65 14.93 20.86
CA GLY A 451 -4.10 15.12 20.90
C GLY A 451 -4.64 15.16 22.32
N ALA A 452 -5.66 15.95 22.55
CA ALA A 452 -6.42 15.97 23.79
C ALA A 452 -7.92 15.96 23.47
N TYR A 453 -8.73 15.29 24.28
CA TYR A 453 -10.17 15.23 24.08
C TYR A 453 -10.95 15.17 25.38
N ALA A 454 -12.18 15.65 25.32
CA ALA A 454 -13.20 15.50 26.35
C ALA A 454 -14.43 14.87 25.72
N ASN A 455 -14.89 13.75 26.28
CA ASN A 455 -16.08 13.04 25.86
C ASN A 455 -17.13 13.09 26.94
N TYR A 456 -18.36 13.35 26.53
CA TYR A 456 -19.54 13.27 27.38
C TYR A 456 -20.50 12.25 26.79
N ALA A 457 -20.77 11.18 27.50
CA ALA A 457 -21.72 10.13 27.10
C ALA A 457 -22.82 9.98 28.13
N LYS A 458 -24.08 10.07 27.70
CA LYS A 458 -25.23 9.94 28.59
C LYS A 458 -26.39 9.26 27.91
N ASP A 459 -26.91 8.24 28.58
CA ASP A 459 -28.15 7.57 28.23
C ASP A 459 -29.25 7.93 29.23
N TRP A 460 -30.43 8.27 28.74
CA TRP A 460 -31.60 8.52 29.57
C TRP A 460 -32.90 8.13 28.82
N ASN A 461 -33.70 7.27 29.46
CA ASN A 461 -34.89 6.69 28.83
C ASN A 461 -34.57 6.09 27.45
N LYS A 462 -35.08 6.73 26.38
CA LYS A 462 -34.89 6.36 24.98
C LYS A 462 -33.83 7.19 24.26
N HIS A 463 -33.13 8.03 24.96
CA HIS A 463 -32.17 8.96 24.40
C HIS A 463 -30.74 8.52 24.72
N SER A 464 -29.86 8.60 23.73
CA SER A 464 -28.41 8.45 23.88
C SER A 464 -27.73 9.65 23.25
N LEU A 465 -26.82 10.28 23.97
CA LEU A 465 -26.01 11.40 23.49
C LEU A 465 -24.53 11.13 23.77
N VAL A 466 -23.72 11.23 22.73
CA VAL A 466 -22.26 11.30 22.84
C VAL A 466 -21.80 12.62 22.24
N ALA A 467 -21.11 13.43 23.03
CA ALA A 467 -20.53 14.69 22.58
C ALA A 467 -19.02 14.67 22.83
N THR A 468 -18.25 15.11 21.86
CA THR A 468 -16.79 15.13 21.91
C THR A 468 -16.26 16.50 21.54
N LEU A 469 -15.35 17.03 22.36
CA LEU A 469 -14.49 18.16 22.01
C LEU A 469 -13.06 17.65 21.95
N GLN A 470 -12.36 17.90 20.86
CA GLN A 470 -10.97 17.45 20.69
C GLN A 470 -10.07 18.52 20.11
N TYR A 471 -8.82 18.46 20.49
CA TYR A 471 -7.70 19.18 19.92
C TYR A 471 -6.68 18.17 19.38
N ASN A 472 -6.11 18.42 18.21
CA ASN A 472 -5.04 17.61 17.66
C ASN A 472 -4.00 18.50 17.00
N MET A 473 -2.74 18.12 17.13
CA MET A 473 -1.58 18.71 16.46
C MET A 473 -0.72 17.61 15.87
N ASP A 474 -0.41 17.76 14.59
CA ASP A 474 0.51 16.91 13.84
C ASP A 474 1.68 17.74 13.34
N LYS A 475 2.91 17.28 13.56
CA LYS A 475 4.10 17.92 13.01
C LYS A 475 5.00 16.87 12.35
N THR A 476 5.30 17.09 11.09
CA THR A 476 6.22 16.26 10.31
C THR A 476 7.44 17.06 9.92
N ASN A 477 8.63 16.54 10.22
CA ASN A 477 9.91 17.08 9.75
C ASN A 477 10.54 16.04 8.82
N ALA A 478 10.75 16.39 7.56
CA ALA A 478 11.40 15.54 6.58
C ALA A 478 12.80 16.04 6.26
N LYS A 479 13.62 15.17 5.64
CA LYS A 479 14.93 15.55 5.13
C LYS A 479 14.81 16.70 4.13
N GLY A 480 15.67 17.69 4.26
CA GLY A 480 15.72 18.88 3.39
C GLY A 480 15.54 20.19 4.15
N GLN A 481 15.88 21.29 3.51
CA GLN A 481 15.73 22.62 4.09
C GLN A 481 14.25 23.02 4.06
N ASN A 482 13.74 23.60 5.16
CA ASN A 482 12.36 24.09 5.29
C ASN A 482 11.26 23.02 5.04
N ASN A 483 11.57 21.75 5.26
CA ASN A 483 10.65 20.67 4.99
C ASN A 483 9.90 20.21 6.27
N SER A 484 9.33 21.19 6.99
CA SER A 484 8.51 20.97 8.17
C SER A 484 7.06 21.35 7.88
N LYS A 485 6.13 20.44 8.15
CA LYS A 485 4.69 20.66 8.01
C LYS A 485 4.02 20.45 9.35
N ALA A 486 3.14 21.34 9.75
CA ALA A 486 2.31 21.20 10.93
C ALA A 486 0.84 21.44 10.60
N PHE A 487 -0.01 20.59 11.17
CA PHE A 487 -1.48 20.69 11.10
C PHE A 487 -2.02 20.76 12.52
N MET A 488 -3.09 21.50 12.69
CA MET A 488 -3.80 21.67 13.96
C MET A 488 -5.29 21.60 13.71
N ASP A 489 -6.00 20.82 14.51
CA ASP A 489 -7.44 20.66 14.40
C ASP A 489 -8.10 20.87 15.77
N VAL A 490 -9.21 21.61 15.80
CA VAL A 490 -10.15 21.67 16.92
C VAL A 490 -11.49 21.18 16.40
N VAL A 491 -12.04 20.12 17.00
CA VAL A 491 -13.29 19.51 16.54
C VAL A 491 -14.28 19.39 17.67
N ALA A 492 -15.49 19.88 17.46
CA ALA A 492 -16.64 19.59 18.29
C ALA A 492 -17.59 18.68 17.50
N GLN A 493 -18.06 17.60 18.14
CA GLN A 493 -19.00 16.65 17.57
C GLN A 493 -20.06 16.26 18.57
N ALA A 494 -21.28 16.01 18.07
CA ALA A 494 -22.38 15.44 18.83
C ALA A 494 -23.05 14.32 18.00
N HIS A 495 -23.26 13.18 18.63
CA HIS A 495 -24.00 12.03 18.11
C HIS A 495 -25.19 11.77 19.03
N TYR A 496 -26.39 11.87 18.49
CA TYR A 496 -27.61 11.69 19.24
C TYR A 496 -28.47 10.59 18.63
N VAL A 497 -28.92 9.67 19.47
CA VAL A 497 -29.79 8.54 19.09
C VAL A 497 -31.08 8.57 19.92
N TYR A 498 -32.21 8.47 19.25
CA TYR A 498 -33.50 8.33 19.89
C TYR A 498 -34.11 6.95 19.60
N ASP A 499 -34.36 6.20 20.66
CA ASP A 499 -35.02 4.87 20.65
C ASP A 499 -34.40 3.87 19.66
N HIS A 500 -33.06 3.96 19.40
CA HIS A 500 -32.33 3.18 18.40
C HIS A 500 -32.89 3.29 16.97
N ARG A 501 -33.77 4.27 16.69
CA ARG A 501 -34.47 4.47 15.43
C ARG A 501 -34.04 5.72 14.69
N TYR A 502 -33.90 6.84 15.39
CA TYR A 502 -33.57 8.11 14.81
C TYR A 502 -32.18 8.54 15.27
N VAL A 503 -31.32 8.85 14.33
CA VAL A 503 -29.92 9.22 14.60
C VAL A 503 -29.65 10.59 14.00
N LEU A 504 -28.97 11.45 14.75
CA LEU A 504 -28.57 12.79 14.36
C LEU A 504 -27.10 13.00 14.71
N ASP A 505 -26.30 13.38 13.72
CA ASP A 505 -24.90 13.73 13.86
C ASP A 505 -24.68 15.20 13.49
N ALA A 506 -23.87 15.90 14.26
CA ALA A 506 -23.41 17.23 13.92
C ALA A 506 -21.94 17.37 14.30
N SER A 507 -21.13 17.97 13.42
CA SER A 507 -19.75 18.31 13.77
C SER A 507 -19.31 19.64 13.18
N LEU A 508 -18.37 20.27 13.88
CA LEU A 508 -17.69 21.48 13.44
C LEU A 508 -16.19 21.30 13.67
N SER A 509 -15.41 21.34 12.60
CA SER A 509 -13.97 21.28 12.66
C SER A 509 -13.34 22.60 12.21
N GLY A 510 -12.49 23.19 13.04
CA GLY A 510 -11.55 24.24 12.68
C GLY A 510 -10.17 23.62 12.48
N SER A 511 -9.59 23.76 11.29
CA SER A 511 -8.31 23.17 10.94
C SER A 511 -7.36 24.23 10.40
N ALA A 512 -6.07 24.12 10.79
CA ALA A 512 -5.01 25.01 10.32
C ALA A 512 -3.82 24.21 9.77
N ALA A 513 -3.15 24.75 8.75
CA ALA A 513 -1.96 24.17 8.16
C ALA A 513 -0.84 25.22 8.08
N SER A 514 0.37 24.86 8.54
CA SER A 514 1.53 25.76 8.52
C SER A 514 2.03 26.12 7.13
N ILE A 515 1.69 25.28 6.15
CA ILE A 515 2.11 25.45 4.74
C ILE A 515 1.30 26.53 3.99
N LEU A 516 0.26 27.06 4.62
CA LEU A 516 -0.55 28.15 4.08
C LEU A 516 -0.03 29.50 4.56
N GLU A 517 -0.32 30.55 3.79
CA GLU A 517 0.08 31.93 4.07
C GLU A 517 -0.35 32.37 5.50
N PRO A 518 0.53 33.03 6.26
CA PRO A 518 0.15 33.64 7.53
C PRO A 518 -1.10 34.53 7.39
N GLY A 519 -2.07 34.35 8.26
CA GLY A 519 -3.37 35.03 8.17
C GLY A 519 -4.46 34.22 7.43
N HIS A 520 -4.10 33.27 6.57
CA HIS A 520 -5.03 32.43 5.80
C HIS A 520 -4.91 30.93 6.12
N ARG A 521 -4.35 30.58 7.30
CA ARG A 521 -4.05 29.19 7.69
C ARG A 521 -5.25 28.37 8.14
N TRP A 522 -6.35 29.03 8.51
CA TRP A 522 -7.52 28.37 9.10
C TRP A 522 -8.64 28.13 8.08
N GLY A 523 -9.22 26.92 8.14
CA GLY A 523 -10.46 26.55 7.45
C GLY A 523 -11.48 25.99 8.43
N ILE A 524 -12.77 26.15 8.12
CA ILE A 524 -13.89 25.64 8.92
C ILE A 524 -14.66 24.61 8.11
N PHE A 525 -14.92 23.45 8.72
CA PHE A 525 -15.50 22.27 8.08
C PHE A 525 -16.69 21.76 8.89
N PRO A 526 -17.91 22.30 8.63
CA PRO A 526 -19.13 21.82 9.25
C PRO A 526 -19.62 20.52 8.62
N SER A 527 -20.29 19.67 9.41
CA SER A 527 -21.05 18.55 8.89
C SER A 527 -22.30 18.28 9.71
N VAL A 528 -23.31 17.71 9.04
CA VAL A 528 -24.56 17.26 9.64
C VAL A 528 -25.00 15.96 8.96
N GLY A 529 -25.59 15.05 9.72
CA GLY A 529 -26.13 13.80 9.22
C GLY A 529 -27.37 13.40 10.00
N ALA A 530 -28.30 12.74 9.32
CA ALA A 530 -29.48 12.15 9.94
C ALA A 530 -29.69 10.73 9.40
N ALA A 531 -30.18 9.82 10.24
CA ALA A 531 -30.56 8.48 9.82
C ALA A 531 -31.86 8.03 10.51
N TRP A 532 -32.64 7.27 9.77
CA TRP A 532 -33.83 6.57 10.27
C TRP A 532 -33.66 5.08 10.07
N ILE A 533 -33.57 4.34 11.17
CA ILE A 533 -33.44 2.89 11.17
C ILE A 533 -34.86 2.30 11.16
N MET A 534 -35.41 2.18 9.96
CA MET A 534 -36.80 1.77 9.73
C MET A 534 -37.06 0.34 10.20
N SER A 535 -36.06 -0.56 10.15
CA SER A 535 -36.17 -1.93 10.64
C SER A 535 -36.42 -2.05 12.15
N GLU A 536 -36.19 -0.98 12.93
CA GLU A 536 -36.50 -0.94 14.36
C GLU A 536 -37.93 -0.43 14.66
N GLU A 537 -38.67 0.03 13.65
CA GLU A 537 -40.08 0.38 13.83
C GLU A 537 -40.92 -0.87 14.09
N ALA A 538 -41.84 -0.79 15.06
CA ALA A 538 -42.65 -1.92 15.47
C ALA A 538 -43.45 -2.59 14.33
N ALA A 539 -43.84 -1.81 13.33
CA ALA A 539 -44.56 -2.29 12.14
C ALA A 539 -43.68 -3.04 11.12
N LEU A 540 -42.36 -2.81 11.12
CA LEU A 540 -41.40 -3.37 10.16
C LEU A 540 -40.46 -4.41 10.80
N LYS A 541 -40.48 -4.51 12.13
CA LYS A 541 -39.61 -5.43 12.87
C LYS A 541 -39.98 -6.88 12.58
N SER A 542 -39.05 -7.62 11.95
CA SER A 542 -39.26 -9.01 11.54
C SER A 542 -37.92 -9.73 11.43
N ASP A 543 -37.95 -11.06 11.59
CA ASP A 543 -36.74 -11.89 11.58
C ASP A 543 -36.05 -11.95 10.21
N TRP A 544 -36.77 -11.65 9.12
CA TRP A 544 -36.20 -11.62 7.78
C TRP A 544 -35.59 -10.26 7.40
N LEU A 545 -35.88 -9.16 8.16
CA LEU A 545 -35.41 -7.82 7.87
C LEU A 545 -34.35 -7.37 8.90
N ASN A 546 -33.09 -7.66 8.66
CA ASN A 546 -31.98 -7.35 9.57
C ASN A 546 -31.69 -5.85 9.69
N LEU A 547 -31.71 -5.12 8.57
CA LEU A 547 -31.52 -3.68 8.56
C LEU A 547 -32.17 -3.03 7.35
N LEU A 548 -33.06 -2.09 7.62
CA LEU A 548 -33.53 -1.09 6.65
C LEU A 548 -33.27 0.29 7.24
N LYS A 549 -32.32 1.03 6.65
CA LYS A 549 -31.90 2.34 7.13
C LYS A 549 -31.91 3.36 5.99
N LEU A 550 -32.63 4.46 6.18
CA LEU A 550 -32.54 5.64 5.36
C LEU A 550 -31.59 6.65 6.04
N ARG A 551 -30.67 7.24 5.28
CA ARG A 551 -29.77 8.24 5.82
C ARG A 551 -29.53 9.36 4.81
N ALA A 552 -29.26 10.57 5.33
CA ALA A 552 -28.82 11.72 4.57
C ALA A 552 -27.75 12.45 5.36
N SER A 553 -26.71 12.91 4.68
CA SER A 553 -25.63 13.67 5.30
C SER A 553 -25.11 14.75 4.37
N TYR A 554 -24.67 15.85 4.96
CA TYR A 554 -23.99 16.94 4.28
C TYR A 554 -22.77 17.34 5.08
N GLY A 555 -21.69 17.70 4.41
CA GLY A 555 -20.48 18.15 5.07
C GLY A 555 -19.50 18.81 4.10
N ILE A 556 -18.61 19.60 4.67
CA ILE A 556 -17.49 20.22 3.97
C ILE A 556 -16.22 19.60 4.53
N SER A 557 -15.32 19.16 3.66
CA SER A 557 -13.98 18.70 4.00
C SER A 557 -12.94 19.44 3.16
N GLY A 558 -11.76 19.60 3.69
CA GLY A 558 -10.69 20.37 3.07
C GLY A 558 -9.47 19.54 2.76
N ARG A 559 -8.57 20.15 2.00
CA ARG A 559 -7.28 19.61 1.67
C ARG A 559 -6.20 20.69 1.69
N ALA A 560 -5.08 20.40 2.34
CA ALA A 560 -3.92 21.28 2.39
C ALA A 560 -2.60 20.49 2.34
N ASP A 561 -2.54 19.37 1.60
CA ASP A 561 -1.33 18.55 1.40
C ASP A 561 -0.54 18.97 0.15
N TYR A 562 -0.44 20.24 -0.09
CA TYR A 562 0.36 20.84 -1.16
C TYR A 562 1.83 20.98 -0.76
N GLY A 563 2.67 21.47 -1.69
CA GLY A 563 4.04 21.84 -1.39
C GLY A 563 4.12 22.91 -0.27
N THR A 564 5.25 22.99 0.41
CA THR A 564 5.53 24.07 1.38
C THR A 564 5.78 25.38 0.65
N ASP A 565 5.40 26.48 1.28
CA ASP A 565 5.76 27.86 0.88
C ASP A 565 5.33 28.25 -0.56
N LEU A 566 4.26 27.62 -1.09
CA LEU A 566 3.72 27.93 -2.43
C LEU A 566 3.22 29.37 -2.60
N TYR A 567 3.04 30.11 -1.51
CA TYR A 567 2.64 31.51 -1.49
C TYR A 567 3.82 32.47 -1.57
N LEU A 568 5.06 31.95 -1.50
CA LEU A 568 6.27 32.76 -1.65
C LEU A 568 6.64 32.90 -3.13
N ASP A 569 7.05 34.11 -3.51
CA ASP A 569 7.63 34.34 -4.82
C ASP A 569 8.97 33.62 -4.92
N VAL A 570 9.10 32.69 -5.87
CA VAL A 570 10.34 31.99 -6.15
C VAL A 570 10.97 32.65 -7.37
N TYR A 571 12.04 33.41 -7.14
CA TYR A 571 12.87 33.92 -8.23
C TYR A 571 13.88 32.82 -8.59
N GLY A 572 13.76 32.29 -9.80
CA GLY A 572 14.76 31.38 -10.35
C GLY A 572 16.08 32.16 -10.58
N THR A 573 17.18 31.64 -10.06
CA THR A 573 18.54 32.08 -10.37
C THR A 573 19.09 31.34 -11.58
#